data_4727c772a154c45c613ba2a04b5783b1
#
_entry.id   4727c772a154c45c613ba2a04b5783b1
#
_cell.length_a   1.000
_cell.length_b   1.000
_cell.length_c   1.000
_cell.angle_alpha   90.00
_cell.angle_beta   90.00
_cell.angle_gamma   90.00
#
_symmetry.space_group_name_H-M   'P 1'
#
loop_
_entity.id
_entity.type
_entity.pdbx_description
1 polymer ?
#
loop_
_entity_poly.entity_id
_entity_poly.type
_entity_poly.pdbx_seq_one_letter_code
_entity_poly.pdbx_strand_id
1 'polypeptide(L)'
;VGTVRESGFYWVNPFYSKKKISLRVRNFETGQTRTPAQKGPQGQVIKQESRSVSRPSKVNDRDGNPIEISAVVVWRVIDTAEAMFEVDDYEHFVEVQSEAALRGLATRHPYDGDDSTVSLRGDTEKVSEQLREDIQARLDKAGVETIEARISHLAYAPEIAAAMLQRQQAQAVVAARTQIVEGAVGMVDMALNQLAEQEIVELDDERRAAMVSNLLVVLCSDRHTQPVVNTGTIYN
;
A
#
# COMPACT_ATOMS: atom_id res chain seq x y z
N VAL A 1 -32.47 -19.20 25.92
CA VAL A 1 -31.68 -19.09 24.70
C VAL A 1 -30.32 -19.69 24.98
N GLY A 2 -29.88 -20.66 24.21
CA GLY A 2 -28.60 -21.35 24.43
C GLY A 2 -27.89 -21.61 23.10
N THR A 3 -26.56 -21.60 23.14
CA THR A 3 -25.70 -21.99 22.02
C THR A 3 -25.10 -23.37 22.30
N VAL A 4 -25.11 -24.26 21.33
CA VAL A 4 -24.50 -25.58 21.40
C VAL A 4 -23.26 -25.59 20.52
N ARG A 5 -22.07 -25.80 21.15
CA ARG A 5 -20.77 -25.82 20.45
C ARG A 5 -20.25 -27.22 20.19
N GLU A 6 -20.66 -28.19 21.01
CA GLU A 6 -20.15 -29.57 20.95
C GLU A 6 -21.02 -30.46 20.06
N SER A 7 -20.40 -31.45 19.44
CA SER A 7 -21.13 -32.47 18.67
C SER A 7 -21.82 -33.43 19.61
N GLY A 8 -23.13 -33.65 19.42
CA GLY A 8 -23.91 -34.53 20.28
C GLY A 8 -25.39 -34.50 19.90
N PHE A 9 -26.18 -35.37 20.58
CA PHE A 9 -27.62 -35.32 20.45
C PHE A 9 -28.20 -34.43 21.54
N TYR A 10 -28.86 -33.36 21.10
CA TYR A 10 -29.50 -32.40 21.99
C TYR A 10 -30.98 -32.37 21.77
N TRP A 11 -31.74 -32.45 22.86
CA TRP A 11 -33.17 -32.24 22.81
C TRP A 11 -33.48 -30.75 22.86
N VAL A 12 -34.12 -30.21 21.84
CA VAL A 12 -34.46 -28.80 21.72
C VAL A 12 -35.96 -28.67 21.53
N ASN A 13 -36.55 -27.69 22.23
CA ASN A 13 -37.97 -27.40 22.08
C ASN A 13 -38.31 -27.10 20.59
N PRO A 14 -39.29 -27.81 20.00
CA PRO A 14 -39.64 -27.67 18.57
C PRO A 14 -40.12 -26.25 18.19
N PHE A 15 -40.59 -25.48 19.16
CA PHE A 15 -41.08 -24.11 18.94
C PHE A 15 -39.97 -23.05 18.90
N TYR A 16 -38.72 -23.39 19.14
CA TYR A 16 -37.61 -22.47 19.03
C TYR A 16 -37.07 -22.44 17.60
N SER A 17 -36.80 -21.20 17.14
CA SER A 17 -36.10 -21.02 15.87
C SER A 17 -34.64 -21.46 16.01
N LYS A 18 -34.15 -22.20 15.03
CA LYS A 18 -32.77 -22.74 14.99
C LYS A 18 -32.00 -22.03 13.89
N LYS A 19 -30.87 -21.38 14.23
CA LYS A 19 -29.97 -20.78 13.25
C LYS A 19 -28.61 -21.48 13.34
N LYS A 20 -28.09 -21.93 12.20
CA LYS A 20 -26.75 -22.53 12.10
C LYS A 20 -25.72 -21.43 11.88
N ILE A 21 -24.66 -21.43 12.68
CA ILE A 21 -23.52 -20.54 12.53
C ILE A 21 -22.31 -21.40 12.13
N SER A 22 -21.58 -20.97 11.12
CA SER A 22 -20.35 -21.62 10.69
C SER A 22 -19.17 -21.05 11.49
N LEU A 23 -18.43 -21.91 12.20
CA LEU A 23 -17.19 -21.56 12.90
C LEU A 23 -15.96 -21.65 11.99
N ARG A 24 -16.16 -21.93 10.70
CA ARG A 24 -15.06 -22.01 9.75
C ARG A 24 -14.52 -20.63 9.45
N VAL A 25 -13.22 -20.59 9.15
CA VAL A 25 -12.58 -19.40 8.63
C VAL A 25 -13.24 -18.97 7.32
N ARG A 26 -13.53 -17.70 7.20
CA ARG A 26 -14.13 -17.06 6.04
C ARG A 26 -13.25 -15.93 5.57
N ASN A 27 -13.32 -15.63 4.29
CA ASN A 27 -12.69 -14.46 3.70
C ASN A 27 -13.71 -13.69 2.87
N PHE A 28 -13.52 -12.39 2.80
CA PHE A 28 -14.21 -11.53 1.84
C PHE A 28 -13.24 -10.42 1.39
N GLU A 29 -13.55 -9.83 0.27
CA GLU A 29 -12.85 -8.65 -0.24
C GLU A 29 -13.78 -7.44 -0.12
N THR A 30 -13.26 -6.33 0.40
CA THR A 30 -14.02 -5.08 0.53
C THR A 30 -14.46 -4.57 -0.84
N GLY A 31 -15.67 -3.97 -0.91
CA GLY A 31 -16.26 -3.52 -2.16
C GLY A 31 -16.99 -4.60 -2.97
N GLN A 32 -17.09 -5.83 -2.47
CA GLN A 32 -17.97 -6.85 -3.05
C GLN A 32 -19.40 -6.65 -2.56
N THR A 33 -20.34 -6.46 -3.47
CA THR A 33 -21.76 -6.45 -3.13
C THR A 33 -22.31 -7.85 -3.24
N ARG A 34 -22.75 -8.45 -2.12
CA ARG A 34 -23.50 -9.70 -2.13
C ARG A 34 -24.94 -9.43 -2.50
N THR A 35 -25.43 -10.07 -3.55
CA THR A 35 -26.86 -10.12 -3.82
C THR A 35 -27.39 -11.39 -3.16
N PRO A 36 -28.20 -11.29 -2.09
CA PRO A 36 -28.73 -12.48 -1.42
C PRO A 36 -29.60 -13.29 -2.36
N ALA A 37 -29.57 -14.60 -2.20
CA ALA A 37 -30.44 -15.53 -2.96
C ALA A 37 -31.91 -15.17 -2.71
N GLN A 38 -32.65 -14.81 -3.75
CA GLN A 38 -34.10 -14.61 -3.67
C GLN A 38 -34.80 -15.95 -3.71
N LYS A 39 -35.48 -16.30 -2.61
CA LYS A 39 -36.37 -17.47 -2.51
C LYS A 39 -37.78 -17.03 -2.86
N GLY A 40 -38.39 -17.70 -3.82
CA GLY A 40 -39.80 -17.50 -4.15
C GLY A 40 -40.75 -18.01 -3.07
N PRO A 41 -42.05 -17.70 -3.18
CA PRO A 41 -43.07 -18.08 -2.18
C PRO A 41 -43.20 -19.60 -1.92
N GLN A 42 -42.69 -20.42 -2.82
CA GLN A 42 -42.69 -21.89 -2.72
C GLN A 42 -41.32 -22.48 -2.36
N GLY A 43 -40.37 -21.68 -1.86
CA GLY A 43 -39.05 -22.17 -1.46
C GLY A 43 -38.08 -22.46 -2.61
N GLN A 44 -38.48 -22.22 -3.86
CA GLN A 44 -37.60 -22.35 -5.02
C GLN A 44 -36.62 -21.20 -5.06
N VAL A 45 -35.33 -21.52 -5.26
CA VAL A 45 -34.26 -20.52 -5.44
C VAL A 45 -34.43 -19.89 -6.83
N ILE A 46 -35.00 -18.69 -6.90
CA ILE A 46 -35.24 -17.96 -8.16
C ILE A 46 -33.93 -17.33 -8.65
N LYS A 47 -33.04 -16.93 -7.75
CA LYS A 47 -31.74 -16.33 -8.07
C LYS A 47 -30.71 -16.90 -7.12
N GLN A 48 -29.66 -17.52 -7.66
CA GLN A 48 -28.54 -17.97 -6.86
C GLN A 48 -27.79 -16.74 -6.30
N GLU A 49 -27.22 -16.88 -5.11
CA GLU A 49 -26.32 -15.89 -4.53
C GLU A 49 -25.21 -15.60 -5.54
N SER A 50 -25.18 -14.38 -6.05
CA SER A 50 -24.12 -13.93 -6.95
C SER A 50 -23.24 -12.92 -6.23
N ARG A 51 -21.94 -13.18 -6.20
CA ARG A 51 -20.94 -12.18 -5.82
C ARG A 51 -20.72 -11.30 -7.04
N SER A 52 -20.97 -10.01 -6.89
CA SER A 52 -20.59 -9.03 -7.91
C SER A 52 -19.06 -8.85 -7.93
N VAL A 53 -18.57 -8.40 -9.06
CA VAL A 53 -17.15 -8.00 -9.19
C VAL A 53 -16.82 -6.98 -8.11
N SER A 54 -15.73 -7.22 -7.38
CA SER A 54 -15.20 -6.27 -6.40
C SER A 54 -14.96 -4.92 -7.09
N ARG A 55 -15.55 -3.86 -6.54
CA ARG A 55 -15.24 -2.49 -6.94
C ARG A 55 -14.43 -1.87 -5.81
N PRO A 56 -13.15 -1.52 -6.05
CA PRO A 56 -12.35 -0.88 -5.03
C PRO A 56 -13.02 0.41 -4.56
N SER A 57 -12.91 0.68 -3.27
CA SER A 57 -13.47 1.88 -2.64
C SER A 57 -12.63 3.09 -3.03
N LYS A 58 -13.26 4.16 -3.52
CA LYS A 58 -12.57 5.44 -3.77
C LYS A 58 -12.49 6.23 -2.48
N VAL A 59 -11.29 6.58 -2.06
CA VAL A 59 -11.01 7.37 -0.84
C VAL A 59 -9.85 8.33 -1.12
N ASN A 60 -9.73 9.38 -0.32
CA ASN A 60 -8.57 10.24 -0.37
C ASN A 60 -7.52 9.72 0.62
N ASP A 61 -6.26 9.74 0.20
CA ASP A 61 -5.13 9.50 1.08
C ASP A 61 -4.87 10.69 2.02
N ARG A 62 -3.83 10.59 2.87
CA ARG A 62 -3.44 11.68 3.78
C ARG A 62 -3.14 12.99 3.06
N ASP A 63 -2.62 12.92 1.85
CA ASP A 63 -2.23 14.08 1.04
C ASP A 63 -3.41 14.65 0.22
N GLY A 64 -4.59 14.03 0.32
CA GLY A 64 -5.80 14.44 -0.40
C GLY A 64 -5.89 13.89 -1.81
N ASN A 65 -5.02 12.96 -2.22
CA ASN A 65 -5.08 12.34 -3.53
C ASN A 65 -6.16 11.26 -3.55
N PRO A 66 -7.06 11.22 -4.54
CA PRO A 66 -8.04 10.15 -4.67
C PRO A 66 -7.35 8.84 -5.09
N ILE A 67 -7.54 7.80 -4.28
CA ILE A 67 -7.03 6.44 -4.51
C ILE A 67 -8.18 5.44 -4.57
N GLU A 68 -7.96 4.35 -5.29
CA GLU A 68 -8.82 3.16 -5.29
C GLU A 68 -8.15 2.09 -4.44
N ILE A 69 -8.85 1.64 -3.40
CA ILE A 69 -8.32 0.68 -2.43
C ILE A 69 -9.33 -0.41 -2.15
N SER A 70 -8.86 -1.67 -2.07
CA SER A 70 -9.61 -2.78 -1.51
C SER A 70 -8.71 -3.65 -0.63
N ALA A 71 -9.32 -4.41 0.26
CA ALA A 71 -8.62 -5.30 1.17
C ALA A 71 -9.32 -6.65 1.26
N VAL A 72 -8.54 -7.70 1.44
CA VAL A 72 -9.03 -9.03 1.80
C VAL A 72 -8.94 -9.18 3.30
N VAL A 73 -10.05 -9.56 3.92
CA VAL A 73 -10.16 -9.79 5.35
C VAL A 73 -10.50 -11.25 5.60
N VAL A 74 -9.69 -11.90 6.42
CA VAL A 74 -9.86 -13.29 6.86
C VAL A 74 -10.31 -13.28 8.31
N TRP A 75 -11.45 -13.89 8.61
CA TRP A 75 -12.08 -13.83 9.92
C TRP A 75 -12.80 -15.13 10.28
N ARG A 76 -13.11 -15.30 11.56
CA ARG A 76 -13.93 -16.40 12.08
C ARG A 76 -14.79 -15.96 13.25
N VAL A 77 -15.86 -16.68 13.50
CA VAL A 77 -16.71 -16.49 14.71
C VAL A 77 -16.07 -17.23 15.86
N ILE A 78 -15.79 -16.50 16.97
CA ILE A 78 -15.31 -17.07 18.23
C ILE A 78 -16.48 -17.25 19.19
N ASP A 79 -17.27 -16.21 19.43
CA ASP A 79 -18.43 -16.26 20.27
C ASP A 79 -19.73 -16.22 19.47
N THR A 80 -20.43 -17.37 19.47
CA THR A 80 -21.69 -17.52 18.73
C THR A 80 -22.85 -16.79 19.40
N ALA A 81 -22.76 -16.52 20.71
CA ALA A 81 -23.80 -15.78 21.43
C ALA A 81 -23.71 -14.29 21.06
N GLU A 82 -22.53 -13.70 21.15
CA GLU A 82 -22.32 -12.30 20.76
C GLU A 82 -22.68 -12.06 19.30
N ALA A 83 -22.21 -12.94 18.38
CA ALA A 83 -22.50 -12.84 16.97
C ALA A 83 -24.00 -12.91 16.62
N MET A 84 -24.82 -13.47 17.52
CA MET A 84 -26.25 -13.66 17.27
C MET A 84 -27.16 -12.69 18.00
N PHE A 85 -26.71 -12.16 19.14
CA PHE A 85 -27.56 -11.36 20.02
C PHE A 85 -27.16 -9.89 20.07
N GLU A 86 -25.88 -9.60 19.81
CA GLU A 86 -25.39 -8.21 19.78
C GLU A 86 -25.54 -7.57 18.41
N VAL A 87 -25.61 -8.39 17.33
CA VAL A 87 -25.67 -7.90 15.96
C VAL A 87 -26.74 -8.66 15.15
N ASP A 88 -27.58 -7.96 14.40
CA ASP A 88 -28.64 -8.57 13.58
C ASP A 88 -28.08 -9.45 12.46
N ASP A 89 -27.06 -8.96 11.73
CA ASP A 89 -26.35 -9.68 10.67
C ASP A 89 -24.84 -9.46 10.84
N TYR A 90 -24.20 -10.42 11.50
CA TYR A 90 -22.76 -10.36 11.77
C TYR A 90 -21.91 -10.37 10.49
N GLU A 91 -22.35 -11.02 9.41
CA GLU A 91 -21.61 -11.05 8.14
C GLU A 91 -21.60 -9.67 7.50
N HIS A 92 -22.74 -9.04 7.41
CA HIS A 92 -22.85 -7.68 6.89
C HIS A 92 -22.15 -6.64 7.79
N PHE A 93 -22.24 -6.84 9.10
CA PHE A 93 -21.57 -5.98 10.07
C PHE A 93 -20.04 -6.01 9.89
N VAL A 94 -19.45 -7.21 9.73
CA VAL A 94 -18.02 -7.39 9.45
C VAL A 94 -17.63 -6.67 8.15
N GLU A 95 -18.42 -6.81 7.09
CA GLU A 95 -18.15 -6.14 5.80
C GLU A 95 -18.12 -4.62 5.95
N VAL A 96 -19.14 -4.03 6.56
CA VAL A 96 -19.26 -2.57 6.75
C VAL A 96 -18.16 -2.02 7.66
N GLN A 97 -17.87 -2.69 8.79
CA GLN A 97 -16.84 -2.23 9.71
C GLN A 97 -15.44 -2.34 9.13
N SER A 98 -15.17 -3.38 8.35
CA SER A 98 -13.90 -3.54 7.66
C SER A 98 -13.69 -2.48 6.58
N GLU A 99 -14.73 -2.13 5.82
CA GLU A 99 -14.66 -1.04 4.85
C GLU A 99 -14.45 0.32 5.53
N ALA A 100 -15.10 0.56 6.66
CA ALA A 100 -14.92 1.78 7.44
C ALA A 100 -13.50 1.87 8.04
N ALA A 101 -12.93 0.75 8.51
CA ALA A 101 -11.55 0.70 8.99
C ALA A 101 -10.55 0.97 7.86
N LEU A 102 -10.74 0.33 6.70
CA LEU A 102 -9.90 0.53 5.52
C LEU A 102 -9.90 2.00 5.06
N ARG A 103 -11.07 2.63 5.03
CA ARG A 103 -11.21 4.06 4.70
C ARG A 103 -10.50 4.95 5.72
N GLY A 104 -10.62 4.64 7.00
CA GLY A 104 -9.91 5.34 8.09
C GLY A 104 -8.40 5.18 8.01
N LEU A 105 -7.91 4.01 7.65
CA LEU A 105 -6.49 3.74 7.43
C LEU A 105 -5.95 4.55 6.24
N ALA A 106 -6.67 4.54 5.10
CA ALA A 106 -6.28 5.27 3.90
C ALA A 106 -6.11 6.78 4.14
N THR A 107 -7.00 7.39 4.94
CA THR A 107 -6.90 8.82 5.27
C THR A 107 -5.75 9.17 6.21
N ARG A 108 -5.17 8.20 6.93
CA ARG A 108 -4.04 8.43 7.86
C ARG A 108 -2.69 8.29 7.19
N HIS A 109 -2.59 7.53 6.13
CA HIS A 109 -1.34 7.25 5.44
C HIS A 109 -1.33 7.80 4.02
N PRO A 110 -0.18 8.35 3.54
CA PRO A 110 -0.04 8.71 2.14
C PRO A 110 0.06 7.45 1.28
N TYR A 111 -0.33 7.56 0.01
CA TYR A 111 -0.16 6.48 -0.96
C TYR A 111 1.30 6.07 -1.14
N ASP A 112 2.17 7.06 -1.33
CA ASP A 112 3.62 6.93 -1.47
C ASP A 112 4.28 7.87 -0.47
N GLY A 113 5.36 7.48 0.15
CA GLY A 113 6.03 8.25 1.21
C GLY A 113 7.54 8.19 1.06
N ASP A 114 8.21 9.13 1.73
CA ASP A 114 9.65 9.11 1.90
C ASP A 114 10.04 8.06 2.96
N ASP A 115 11.31 7.66 3.00
CA ASP A 115 11.86 6.64 3.91
C ASP A 115 11.52 6.86 5.41
N SER A 116 11.10 8.07 5.79
CA SER A 116 10.76 8.44 7.17
C SER A 116 9.27 8.28 7.52
N THR A 117 8.39 8.08 6.53
CA THR A 117 6.94 8.02 6.74
C THR A 117 6.35 6.69 6.30
N VAL A 118 5.53 6.09 7.18
CA VAL A 118 4.78 4.86 6.81
C VAL A 118 3.79 5.19 5.70
N SER A 119 3.95 4.51 4.56
CA SER A 119 3.10 4.67 3.38
C SER A 119 2.32 3.41 3.06
N LEU A 120 1.16 3.57 2.39
CA LEU A 120 0.30 2.43 2.01
C LEU A 120 1.01 1.45 1.07
N ARG A 121 1.91 1.96 0.21
CA ARG A 121 2.64 1.18 -0.79
C ARG A 121 3.95 0.61 -0.24
N GLY A 122 4.70 1.38 0.54
CA GLY A 122 6.05 1.03 0.98
C GLY A 122 6.07 0.06 2.16
N ASP A 123 5.18 0.28 3.15
CA ASP A 123 5.19 -0.45 4.43
C ASP A 123 4.02 -1.43 4.55
N THR A 124 3.85 -2.31 3.59
CA THR A 124 2.68 -3.20 3.47
C THR A 124 2.42 -4.04 4.73
N GLU A 125 3.46 -4.52 5.41
CA GLU A 125 3.31 -5.35 6.62
C GLU A 125 2.78 -4.52 7.80
N LYS A 126 3.35 -3.35 8.05
CA LYS A 126 2.89 -2.46 9.13
C LYS A 126 1.47 -2.00 8.90
N VAL A 127 1.15 -1.64 7.66
CA VAL A 127 -0.19 -1.21 7.24
C VAL A 127 -1.21 -2.34 7.41
N SER A 128 -0.84 -3.58 7.05
CA SER A 128 -1.69 -4.75 7.22
C SER A 128 -1.98 -5.05 8.68
N GLU A 129 -0.97 -4.94 9.55
CA GLU A 129 -1.16 -5.16 10.98
C GLU A 129 -2.04 -4.06 11.61
N GLN A 130 -1.83 -2.80 11.28
CA GLN A 130 -2.69 -1.70 11.72
C GLN A 130 -4.13 -1.89 11.25
N LEU A 131 -4.33 -2.32 9.99
CA LEU A 131 -5.66 -2.60 9.46
C LEU A 131 -6.33 -3.73 10.26
N ARG A 132 -5.61 -4.81 10.56
CA ARG A 132 -6.10 -5.93 11.35
C ARG A 132 -6.54 -5.46 12.74
N GLU A 133 -5.71 -4.66 13.42
CA GLU A 133 -6.02 -4.12 14.74
C GLU A 133 -7.23 -3.17 14.72
N ASP A 134 -7.31 -2.28 13.73
CA ASP A 134 -8.43 -1.35 13.56
C ASP A 134 -9.75 -2.09 13.30
N ILE A 135 -9.71 -3.16 12.50
CA ILE A 135 -10.89 -4.01 12.25
C ILE A 135 -11.26 -4.75 13.53
N GLN A 136 -10.29 -5.39 14.22
CA GLN A 136 -10.55 -6.13 15.44
C GLN A 136 -11.20 -5.26 16.52
N ALA A 137 -10.67 -4.07 16.76
CA ALA A 137 -11.22 -3.13 17.75
C ALA A 137 -12.69 -2.76 17.48
N ARG A 138 -13.13 -2.80 16.22
CA ARG A 138 -14.52 -2.54 15.82
C ARG A 138 -15.41 -3.77 15.94
N LEU A 139 -14.81 -4.96 15.79
CA LEU A 139 -15.53 -6.25 15.78
C LEU A 139 -15.58 -6.93 17.15
N ASP A 140 -14.90 -6.41 18.17
CA ASP A 140 -14.84 -7.02 19.50
C ASP A 140 -16.21 -7.36 20.09
N LYS A 141 -17.22 -6.48 19.85
CA LYS A 141 -18.59 -6.69 20.34
C LYS A 141 -19.42 -7.65 19.49
N ALA A 142 -18.91 -8.10 18.38
CA ALA A 142 -19.63 -9.00 17.46
C ALA A 142 -19.20 -10.48 17.63
N GLY A 143 -18.35 -10.81 18.58
CA GLY A 143 -17.86 -12.17 18.81
C GLY A 143 -17.05 -12.75 17.64
N VAL A 144 -16.42 -11.88 16.85
CA VAL A 144 -15.68 -12.21 15.64
C VAL A 144 -14.20 -11.87 15.81
N GLU A 145 -13.32 -12.78 15.37
CA GLU A 145 -11.88 -12.57 15.33
C GLU A 145 -11.41 -12.33 13.89
N THR A 146 -10.65 -11.26 13.70
CA THR A 146 -9.93 -10.98 12.47
C THR A 146 -8.56 -11.66 12.53
N ILE A 147 -8.38 -12.69 11.69
CA ILE A 147 -7.12 -13.44 11.61
C ILE A 147 -6.08 -12.66 10.84
N GLU A 148 -6.51 -12.10 9.72
CA GLU A 148 -5.63 -11.40 8.78
C GLU A 148 -6.42 -10.34 8.00
N ALA A 149 -5.78 -9.20 7.73
CA ALA A 149 -6.31 -8.17 6.85
C ALA A 149 -5.18 -7.62 5.98
N ARG A 150 -5.33 -7.71 4.66
CA ARG A 150 -4.32 -7.25 3.69
C ARG A 150 -4.95 -6.44 2.58
N ILE A 151 -4.24 -5.40 2.14
CA ILE A 151 -4.62 -4.64 0.95
C ILE A 151 -4.46 -5.55 -0.27
N SER A 152 -5.53 -5.71 -1.06
CA SER A 152 -5.56 -6.51 -2.29
C SER A 152 -5.41 -5.66 -3.54
N HIS A 153 -5.93 -4.43 -3.51
CA HIS A 153 -5.84 -3.47 -4.59
C HIS A 153 -5.50 -2.08 -4.04
N LEU A 154 -4.53 -1.43 -4.66
CA LEU A 154 -4.13 -0.08 -4.33
C LEU A 154 -3.64 0.63 -5.60
N ALA A 155 -4.36 1.65 -6.03
CA ALA A 155 -4.02 2.43 -7.22
C ALA A 155 -4.50 3.87 -7.06
N TYR A 156 -3.89 4.80 -7.77
CA TYR A 156 -4.47 6.13 -7.93
C TYR A 156 -5.77 6.03 -8.74
N ALA A 157 -6.75 6.86 -8.39
CA ALA A 157 -7.96 6.96 -9.17
C ALA A 157 -7.63 7.36 -10.63
N PRO A 158 -8.36 6.81 -11.62
CA PRO A 158 -8.07 7.03 -13.05
C PRO A 158 -7.96 8.50 -13.45
N GLU A 159 -8.69 9.36 -12.74
CA GLU A 159 -8.74 10.80 -13.00
C GLU A 159 -7.39 11.50 -12.79
N ILE A 160 -6.56 10.99 -11.87
CA ILE A 160 -5.27 11.60 -11.53
C ILE A 160 -4.06 10.71 -11.86
N ALA A 161 -4.28 9.46 -12.26
CA ALA A 161 -3.23 8.48 -12.46
C ALA A 161 -2.13 8.98 -13.43
N ALA A 162 -2.51 9.62 -14.52
CA ALA A 162 -1.55 10.17 -15.50
C ALA A 162 -0.69 11.30 -14.91
N ALA A 163 -1.31 12.21 -14.14
CA ALA A 163 -0.60 13.32 -13.51
C ALA A 163 0.36 12.81 -12.41
N MET A 164 -0.06 11.81 -11.62
CA MET A 164 0.79 11.19 -10.60
C MET A 164 1.97 10.42 -11.21
N LEU A 165 1.77 9.74 -12.32
CA LEU A 165 2.86 9.10 -13.05
C LEU A 165 3.91 10.13 -13.53
N GLN A 166 3.48 11.27 -14.07
CA GLN A 166 4.39 12.35 -14.48
C GLN A 166 5.17 12.92 -13.27
N ARG A 167 4.48 13.11 -12.12
CA ARG A 167 5.13 13.56 -10.89
C ARG A 167 6.19 12.57 -10.43
N GLN A 168 5.87 11.26 -10.40
CA GLN A 168 6.82 10.22 -10.02
C GLN A 168 8.01 10.16 -10.97
N GLN A 169 7.79 10.28 -12.29
CA GLN A 169 8.86 10.36 -13.28
C GLN A 169 9.79 11.57 -13.04
N ALA A 170 9.21 12.75 -12.79
CA ALA A 170 9.99 13.94 -12.51
C ALA A 170 10.82 13.78 -11.22
N GLN A 171 10.24 13.27 -10.16
CA GLN A 171 10.95 12.99 -8.91
C GLN A 171 12.08 11.97 -9.10
N ALA A 172 11.83 10.89 -9.84
CA ALA A 172 12.84 9.87 -10.14
C ALA A 172 14.02 10.46 -10.95
N VAL A 173 13.75 11.32 -11.93
CA VAL A 173 14.80 12.01 -12.71
C VAL A 173 15.61 12.93 -11.82
N VAL A 174 14.98 13.71 -10.94
CA VAL A 174 15.69 14.60 -10.01
C VAL A 174 16.56 13.78 -9.05
N ALA A 175 16.01 12.72 -8.43
CA ALA A 175 16.74 11.86 -7.52
C ALA A 175 17.95 11.21 -8.20
N ALA A 176 17.79 10.69 -9.42
CA ALA A 176 18.87 10.11 -10.20
C ALA A 176 19.97 11.16 -10.50
N ARG A 177 19.58 12.37 -10.87
CA ARG A 177 20.55 13.45 -11.13
C ARG A 177 21.30 13.88 -9.88
N THR A 178 20.63 13.96 -8.74
CA THR A 178 21.29 14.24 -7.46
C THR A 178 22.35 13.20 -7.15
N GLN A 179 22.04 11.91 -7.29
CA GLN A 179 23.01 10.83 -7.07
C GLN A 179 24.21 10.89 -8.05
N ILE A 180 23.97 11.23 -9.32
CA ILE A 180 25.03 11.42 -10.31
C ILE A 180 25.94 12.57 -9.91
N VAL A 181 25.39 13.71 -9.48
CA VAL A 181 26.19 14.87 -9.05
C VAL A 181 27.00 14.57 -7.79
N GLU A 182 26.40 13.95 -6.78
CA GLU A 182 27.08 13.54 -5.55
C GLU A 182 28.21 12.56 -5.86
N GLY A 183 27.96 11.56 -6.70
CA GLY A 183 28.97 10.62 -7.15
C GLY A 183 30.10 11.29 -7.95
N ALA A 184 29.76 12.23 -8.84
CA ALA A 184 30.73 12.98 -9.63
C ALA A 184 31.64 13.84 -8.74
N VAL A 185 31.08 14.55 -7.76
CA VAL A 185 31.84 15.36 -6.80
C VAL A 185 32.79 14.46 -5.99
N GLY A 186 32.31 13.32 -5.49
CA GLY A 186 33.16 12.36 -4.77
C GLY A 186 34.29 11.80 -5.62
N MET A 187 34.03 11.49 -6.91
CA MET A 187 35.07 11.03 -7.83
C MET A 187 36.11 12.09 -8.13
N VAL A 188 35.71 13.36 -8.29
CA VAL A 188 36.62 14.48 -8.53
C VAL A 188 37.48 14.73 -7.31
N ASP A 189 36.92 14.75 -6.10
CA ASP A 189 37.64 14.90 -4.86
C ASP A 189 38.70 13.80 -4.68
N MET A 190 38.28 12.53 -4.90
CA MET A 190 39.20 11.40 -4.84
C MET A 190 40.35 11.50 -5.86
N ALA A 191 40.05 11.90 -7.09
CA ALA A 191 41.05 12.08 -8.12
C ALA A 191 42.07 13.18 -7.77
N LEU A 192 41.61 14.33 -7.25
CA LEU A 192 42.50 15.41 -6.84
C LEU A 192 43.39 15.02 -5.66
N ASN A 193 42.86 14.32 -4.68
CA ASN A 193 43.59 13.83 -3.52
C ASN A 193 44.68 12.82 -3.95
N GLN A 194 44.37 11.88 -4.83
CA GLN A 194 45.35 10.92 -5.35
C GLN A 194 46.47 11.57 -6.16
N LEU A 195 46.13 12.57 -6.99
CA LEU A 195 47.14 13.30 -7.76
C LEU A 195 48.10 14.09 -6.84
N ALA A 196 47.55 14.66 -5.74
CA ALA A 196 48.36 15.36 -4.75
C ALA A 196 49.25 14.42 -3.94
N GLU A 197 48.74 13.28 -3.50
CA GLU A 197 49.50 12.26 -2.74
C GLU A 197 50.66 11.64 -3.54
N GLN A 198 50.43 11.43 -4.84
CA GLN A 198 51.43 10.81 -5.72
C GLN A 198 52.42 11.81 -6.32
N GLU A 199 52.30 13.11 -5.98
CA GLU A 199 53.15 14.21 -6.51
C GLU A 199 53.27 14.20 -8.06
N ILE A 200 52.23 13.72 -8.77
CA ILE A 200 52.26 13.57 -10.23
C ILE A 200 52.24 14.94 -10.93
N VAL A 201 51.50 15.91 -10.35
CA VAL A 201 51.34 17.27 -10.92
C VAL A 201 51.18 18.27 -9.82
N GLU A 202 51.98 19.32 -9.83
CA GLU A 202 51.74 20.54 -9.03
C GLU A 202 50.63 21.35 -9.72
N LEU A 203 49.43 21.36 -9.11
CA LEU A 203 48.30 22.11 -9.58
C LEU A 203 48.14 23.37 -8.79
N ASP A 204 48.25 24.50 -9.45
CA ASP A 204 47.83 25.79 -8.90
C ASP A 204 46.31 25.87 -8.79
N ASP A 205 45.75 26.79 -8.04
CA ASP A 205 44.31 26.87 -7.79
C ASP A 205 43.49 27.11 -9.07
N GLU A 206 44.03 27.80 -10.06
CA GLU A 206 43.35 28.07 -11.32
C GLU A 206 43.27 26.81 -12.19
N ARG A 207 44.35 26.04 -12.28
CA ARG A 207 44.36 24.77 -13.00
C ARG A 207 43.49 23.70 -12.33
N ARG A 208 43.47 23.70 -10.98
CA ARG A 208 42.61 22.84 -10.20
C ARG A 208 41.14 23.15 -10.49
N ALA A 209 40.74 24.42 -10.48
CA ALA A 209 39.35 24.83 -10.80
C ALA A 209 38.96 24.47 -12.24
N ALA A 210 39.87 24.67 -13.20
CA ALA A 210 39.62 24.27 -14.60
C ALA A 210 39.44 22.73 -14.77
N MET A 211 40.28 21.93 -14.07
CA MET A 211 40.19 20.48 -14.07
C MET A 211 38.86 19.98 -13.45
N VAL A 212 38.47 20.52 -12.29
CA VAL A 212 37.20 20.22 -11.63
C VAL A 212 36.02 20.52 -12.56
N SER A 213 36.00 21.70 -13.18
CA SER A 213 34.95 22.08 -14.11
C SER A 213 34.87 21.13 -15.30
N ASN A 214 35.97 20.75 -15.90
CA ASN A 214 36.01 19.85 -17.04
C ASN A 214 35.55 18.42 -16.66
N LEU A 215 36.00 17.91 -15.51
CA LEU A 215 35.59 16.59 -15.01
C LEU A 215 34.10 16.52 -14.69
N LEU A 216 33.59 17.56 -14.01
CA LEU A 216 32.15 17.62 -13.68
C LEU A 216 31.28 17.67 -14.94
N VAL A 217 31.69 18.44 -15.97
CA VAL A 217 30.96 18.48 -17.24
C VAL A 217 30.91 17.09 -17.90
N VAL A 218 32.02 16.34 -17.89
CA VAL A 218 32.05 14.99 -18.47
C VAL A 218 31.25 14.01 -17.65
N LEU A 219 31.38 14.03 -16.31
CA LEU A 219 30.74 13.06 -15.41
C LEU A 219 29.25 13.29 -15.23
N CYS A 220 28.79 14.56 -15.27
CA CYS A 220 27.37 14.91 -15.11
C CYS A 220 26.61 15.00 -16.44
N SER A 221 27.25 14.80 -17.58
CA SER A 221 26.62 14.91 -18.90
C SER A 221 25.76 13.67 -19.22
N ASP A 222 24.54 13.90 -19.69
CA ASP A 222 23.63 12.85 -20.18
C ASP A 222 24.02 12.26 -21.55
N ARG A 223 24.92 12.91 -22.27
CA ARG A 223 25.39 12.50 -23.60
C ARG A 223 26.88 12.26 -23.58
N HIS A 224 27.35 11.34 -24.43
CA HIS A 224 28.79 11.19 -24.66
C HIS A 224 29.36 12.51 -25.16
N THR A 225 29.91 13.29 -24.23
CA THR A 225 30.64 14.52 -24.54
C THR A 225 31.96 14.11 -25.20
N GLN A 226 32.20 14.57 -26.41
CA GLN A 226 33.54 14.52 -27.00
C GLN A 226 34.29 15.73 -26.46
N PRO A 227 35.29 15.54 -25.56
CA PRO A 227 36.08 16.64 -25.10
C PRO A 227 36.88 17.21 -26.28
N VAL A 228 36.58 18.43 -26.67
CA VAL A 228 37.44 19.15 -27.60
C VAL A 228 38.62 19.66 -26.77
N VAL A 229 39.71 18.91 -26.80
CA VAL A 229 40.99 19.35 -26.22
C VAL A 229 41.52 20.45 -27.09
N ASN A 230 41.34 21.70 -26.66
CA ASN A 230 41.96 22.82 -27.28
C ASN A 230 43.46 22.78 -26.85
N THR A 231 44.28 22.10 -27.64
CA THR A 231 45.75 22.20 -27.49
C THR A 231 46.11 23.61 -27.93
N GLY A 232 45.94 24.56 -26.99
CA GLY A 232 46.28 25.94 -27.20
C GLY A 232 47.69 26.03 -27.83
N THR A 233 47.77 26.78 -28.89
CA THR A 233 48.98 27.15 -29.57
C THR A 233 50.05 27.55 -28.56
N ILE A 234 51.00 26.66 -28.35
CA ILE A 234 52.27 26.98 -27.64
C ILE A 234 53.09 27.75 -28.67
N TYR A 235 52.73 29.00 -28.91
CA TYR A 235 53.59 29.98 -29.59
C TYR A 235 53.12 31.40 -29.16
N ASN A 236 53.71 31.95 -28.17
CA ASN A 236 54.57 33.16 -28.13
C ASN A 236 55.02 33.37 -26.69
#